data_e29e30386c381f2516119fd278585dc5
#
_entry.id   e29e30386c381f2516119fd278585dc5
#
_cell.length_a   1.000
_cell.length_b   1.000
_cell.length_c   1.000
_cell.angle_alpha   90.00
_cell.angle_beta   90.00
_cell.angle_gamma   90.00
#
_symmetry.space_group_name_H-M   'P 1'
#
loop_
_entity.id
_entity.type
_entity.pdbx_description
1 polymer ?
#
loop_
_entity_poly.entity_id
_entity_poly.type
_entity_poly.pdbx_seq_one_letter_code
_entity_poly.pdbx_strand_id
1 'polypeptide(L)'
;EVLRLLGIKNEIINPYQFKTKGQMLVDCQVHSRDLINELSLKSISCSKPGYYKRWRRKGTPDVKEDHCGHCVPCIIRRAAMSKAGLDKFEGDYVYDIHTFDKTTNKGKGADLHAFKIGIEKYLNQNRLTVFELLKSGALPEKDILNYLEVARNGYEEVNTFIKRIQ
;
A
#
# COMPACT_ATOMS: atom_id res chain seq x y z
N GLU A 1 -20.70 15.46 -4.27
CA GLU A 1 -22.12 15.67 -3.93
C GLU A 1 -22.27 16.74 -2.82
N VAL A 2 -21.59 16.61 -1.67
CA VAL A 2 -21.71 17.58 -0.56
C VAL A 2 -21.34 19.01 -1.00
N LEU A 3 -20.24 19.19 -1.73
CA LEU A 3 -19.83 20.51 -2.24
C LEU A 3 -20.88 21.10 -3.17
N ARG A 4 -21.48 20.29 -4.03
CA ARG A 4 -22.55 20.71 -4.94
C ARG A 4 -23.80 21.16 -4.17
N LEU A 5 -24.17 20.44 -3.12
CA LEU A 5 -25.30 20.80 -2.24
C LEU A 5 -25.08 22.13 -1.49
N LEU A 6 -23.82 22.45 -1.19
CA LEU A 6 -23.39 23.71 -0.58
C LEU A 6 -23.22 24.86 -1.60
N GLY A 7 -23.56 24.66 -2.87
CA GLY A 7 -23.38 25.64 -3.93
C GLY A 7 -21.94 25.89 -4.35
N ILE A 8 -21.00 25.04 -3.91
CA ILE A 8 -19.59 25.14 -4.28
C ILE A 8 -19.38 24.46 -5.64
N LYS A 9 -19.02 25.24 -6.64
CA LYS A 9 -18.87 24.80 -8.04
C LYS A 9 -17.49 24.19 -8.36
N ASN A 10 -16.61 24.01 -7.38
CA ASN A 10 -15.28 23.44 -7.60
C ASN A 10 -15.39 21.95 -7.93
N GLU A 11 -14.73 21.55 -8.99
CA GLU A 11 -14.55 20.14 -9.34
C GLU A 11 -13.32 19.57 -8.62
N ILE A 12 -13.49 18.39 -8.01
CA ILE A 12 -12.37 17.66 -7.40
C ILE A 12 -11.91 16.59 -8.40
N ILE A 13 -10.73 16.77 -8.96
CA ILE A 13 -10.11 15.82 -9.90
C ILE A 13 -9.00 15.06 -9.18
N ASN A 14 -9.05 13.73 -9.22
CA ASN A 14 -7.96 12.87 -8.77
C ASN A 14 -7.26 12.26 -9.99
N PRO A 15 -6.09 12.77 -10.41
CA PRO A 15 -5.38 12.26 -11.58
C PRO A 15 -4.84 10.84 -11.40
N TYR A 16 -4.81 10.34 -10.16
CA TYR A 16 -4.32 9.00 -9.80
C TYR A 16 -5.43 8.03 -9.43
N GLN A 17 -6.68 8.37 -9.71
CA GLN A 17 -7.85 7.58 -9.31
C GLN A 17 -7.77 6.11 -9.77
N PHE A 18 -7.19 5.89 -10.94
CA PHE A 18 -7.06 4.55 -11.55
C PHE A 18 -5.61 4.05 -11.60
N LYS A 19 -4.78 4.47 -10.64
CA LYS A 19 -3.39 4.04 -10.53
C LYS A 19 -3.12 3.41 -9.18
N THR A 20 -2.28 2.38 -9.16
CA THR A 20 -1.74 1.86 -7.91
C THR A 20 -0.71 2.83 -7.33
N LYS A 21 -0.38 2.65 -6.06
CA LYS A 21 0.66 3.46 -5.42
C LYS A 21 2.02 3.32 -6.11
N GLY A 22 2.36 2.12 -6.61
CA GLY A 22 3.58 1.88 -7.37
C GLY A 22 3.58 2.59 -8.72
N GLN A 23 2.47 2.55 -9.46
CA GLN A 23 2.31 3.30 -10.71
C GLN A 23 2.44 4.81 -10.49
N MET A 24 1.82 5.35 -9.42
CA MET A 24 1.97 6.76 -9.06
C MET A 24 3.43 7.14 -8.84
N LEU A 25 4.19 6.33 -8.10
CA LEU A 25 5.61 6.60 -7.85
C LEU A 25 6.44 6.58 -9.13
N VAL A 26 6.20 5.61 -10.01
CA VAL A 26 6.87 5.52 -11.33
C VAL A 26 6.58 6.77 -12.15
N ASP A 27 5.33 7.21 -12.25
CA ASP A 27 4.95 8.41 -12.99
C ASP A 27 5.62 9.67 -12.41
N CYS A 28 5.63 9.80 -11.09
CA CYS A 28 6.24 10.95 -10.43
C CYS A 28 7.75 11.03 -10.67
N GLN A 29 8.45 9.88 -10.82
CA GLN A 29 9.89 9.86 -11.13
C GLN A 29 10.22 10.46 -12.49
N VAL A 30 9.29 10.43 -13.45
CA VAL A 30 9.48 11.05 -14.77
C VAL A 30 9.62 12.57 -14.64
N HIS A 31 8.93 13.16 -13.65
CA HIS A 31 8.94 14.62 -13.45
C HIS A 31 10.11 15.08 -12.58
N SER A 32 10.41 14.37 -11.50
CA SER A 32 11.54 14.72 -10.61
C SER A 32 11.92 13.53 -9.73
N ARG A 33 12.97 12.83 -10.14
CA ARG A 33 13.48 11.67 -9.40
C ARG A 33 14.03 12.05 -8.03
N ASP A 34 14.77 13.14 -7.94
CA ASP A 34 15.40 13.56 -6.69
C ASP A 34 14.37 13.99 -5.66
N LEU A 35 13.34 14.73 -6.07
CA LEU A 35 12.24 15.12 -5.18
C LEU A 35 11.50 13.89 -4.65
N ILE A 36 11.23 12.88 -5.49
CA ILE A 36 10.56 11.66 -5.06
C ILE A 36 11.42 10.85 -4.10
N ASN A 37 12.73 10.77 -4.31
CA ASN A 37 13.64 10.11 -3.38
C ASN A 37 13.57 10.76 -1.99
N GLU A 38 13.62 12.09 -1.92
CA GLU A 38 13.53 12.84 -0.67
C GLU A 38 12.16 12.70 0.01
N LEU A 39 11.07 12.89 -0.73
CA LEU A 39 9.71 12.80 -0.21
C LEU A 39 9.34 11.39 0.25
N SER A 40 9.88 10.37 -0.40
CA SER A 40 9.68 8.98 -0.01
C SER A 40 10.13 8.71 1.42
N LEU A 41 11.28 9.24 1.83
CA LEU A 41 11.80 9.11 3.19
C LEU A 41 10.93 9.83 4.24
N LYS A 42 10.24 10.90 3.84
CA LYS A 42 9.42 11.74 4.74
C LYS A 42 7.95 11.31 4.80
N SER A 43 7.51 10.46 3.89
CA SER A 43 6.11 10.06 3.80
C SER A 43 5.78 8.90 4.73
N ILE A 44 4.63 8.95 5.41
CA ILE A 44 4.16 7.92 6.33
C ILE A 44 2.91 7.26 5.76
N SER A 45 2.92 5.92 5.68
CA SER A 45 1.78 5.11 5.21
C SER A 45 1.27 4.11 6.27
N CYS A 46 1.88 4.08 7.45
CA CYS A 46 1.54 3.12 8.49
C CYS A 46 0.15 3.37 9.08
N SER A 47 -0.66 2.32 9.29
CA SER A 47 -1.95 2.42 9.98
C SER A 47 -1.81 2.67 11.49
N LYS A 48 -0.60 2.53 12.03
CA LYS A 48 -0.28 2.68 13.45
C LYS A 48 0.90 3.63 13.66
N PRO A 49 0.89 4.86 13.09
CA PRO A 49 2.02 5.77 13.21
C PRO A 49 2.22 6.15 14.68
N GLY A 50 3.46 6.13 15.14
CA GLY A 50 3.80 6.47 16.53
C GLY A 50 3.33 5.47 17.59
N TYR A 51 2.62 4.39 17.24
CA TYR A 51 2.19 3.37 18.21
C TYR A 51 3.37 2.80 18.98
N TYR A 52 4.46 2.52 18.30
CA TYR A 52 5.66 1.95 18.91
C TYR A 52 6.46 2.97 19.72
N LYS A 53 6.38 4.27 19.44
CA LYS A 53 6.99 5.34 20.26
C LYS A 53 6.33 5.43 21.63
N ARG A 54 5.02 5.20 21.73
CA ARG A 54 4.24 5.29 22.99
C ARG A 54 4.50 4.14 23.95
N TRP A 55 4.80 2.94 23.44
CA TRP A 55 4.96 1.72 24.27
C TRP A 55 6.42 1.37 24.56
N ARG A 56 7.35 2.28 24.31
CA ARG A 56 8.75 2.07 24.58
C ARG A 56 9.05 2.05 26.07
N ARG A 57 9.92 1.11 26.47
CA ARG A 57 10.53 1.15 27.82
C ARG A 57 11.48 2.36 27.89
N LYS A 58 11.48 3.08 29.02
CA LYS A 58 12.48 4.12 29.31
C LYS A 58 13.89 3.54 29.10
N GLY A 59 14.72 4.22 28.32
CA GLY A 59 16.11 3.82 28.07
C GLY A 59 16.37 3.09 26.73
N THR A 60 15.33 2.85 25.89
CA THR A 60 15.59 2.39 24.52
C THR A 60 15.93 3.55 23.59
N PRO A 61 16.90 3.39 22.65
CA PRO A 61 17.27 4.46 21.71
C PRO A 61 16.07 5.01 20.95
N ASP A 62 16.12 6.28 20.57
CA ASP A 62 15.06 6.90 19.76
C ASP A 62 15.03 6.25 18.37
N VAL A 63 14.01 5.42 18.09
CA VAL A 63 13.78 4.90 16.76
C VAL A 63 13.05 5.97 15.97
N LYS A 64 13.66 6.45 14.92
CA LYS A 64 13.06 7.39 13.97
C LYS A 64 11.96 6.76 13.12
N GLU A 65 11.66 5.49 13.36
CA GLU A 65 10.79 4.67 12.49
C GLU A 65 9.32 4.98 12.77
N ASP A 66 8.64 5.47 11.76
CA ASP A 66 7.22 5.75 11.80
C ASP A 66 6.39 4.61 11.15
N HIS A 67 7.06 3.57 10.63
CA HIS A 67 6.45 2.44 9.95
C HIS A 67 6.61 1.14 10.73
N CYS A 68 5.50 0.42 10.98
CA CYS A 68 5.59 -0.88 11.64
C CYS A 68 6.18 -1.99 10.75
N GLY A 69 6.08 -1.87 9.44
CA GLY A 69 6.61 -2.83 8.47
C GLY A 69 5.70 -4.03 8.14
N HIS A 70 4.60 -4.25 8.89
CA HIS A 70 3.78 -5.44 8.75
C HIS A 70 2.29 -5.21 8.49
N CYS A 71 1.77 -4.00 8.68
CA CYS A 71 0.37 -3.71 8.40
C CYS A 71 0.11 -3.57 6.89
N VAL A 72 -1.15 -3.73 6.48
CA VAL A 72 -1.57 -3.62 5.06
C VAL A 72 -0.98 -2.39 4.36
N PRO A 73 -1.09 -1.15 4.90
CA PRO A 73 -0.48 0.01 4.26
C PRO A 73 1.05 -0.06 4.14
N CYS A 74 1.74 -0.68 5.12
CA CYS A 74 3.19 -0.88 5.03
C CYS A 74 3.57 -1.88 3.95
N ILE A 75 2.83 -2.98 3.81
CA ILE A 75 3.06 -3.98 2.75
C ILE A 75 2.85 -3.36 1.37
N ILE A 76 1.75 -2.60 1.19
CA ILE A 76 1.48 -1.89 -0.06
C ILE A 76 2.58 -0.85 -0.34
N ARG A 77 3.05 -0.12 0.68
CA ARG A 77 4.16 0.83 0.52
C ARG A 77 5.42 0.12 0.02
N ARG A 78 5.84 -0.96 0.67
CA ARG A 78 7.01 -1.74 0.27
C ARG A 78 6.90 -2.24 -1.16
N ALA A 79 5.74 -2.79 -1.54
CA ALA A 79 5.48 -3.22 -2.91
C ALA A 79 5.59 -2.07 -3.92
N ALA A 80 5.02 -0.91 -3.59
CA ALA A 80 5.08 0.29 -4.42
C ALA A 80 6.50 0.84 -4.58
N MET A 81 7.26 0.92 -3.48
CA MET A 81 8.66 1.36 -3.50
C MET A 81 9.53 0.40 -4.30
N SER A 82 9.34 -0.92 -4.11
CA SER A 82 10.02 -1.96 -4.86
C SER A 82 9.73 -1.86 -6.37
N LYS A 83 8.48 -1.64 -6.77
CA LYS A 83 8.11 -1.42 -8.18
C LYS A 83 8.79 -0.20 -8.79
N ALA A 84 8.90 0.88 -8.03
CA ALA A 84 9.54 2.11 -8.49
C ALA A 84 11.07 2.08 -8.40
N GLY A 85 11.69 1.00 -7.88
CA GLY A 85 13.14 0.93 -7.66
C GLY A 85 13.63 1.92 -6.59
N LEU A 86 12.78 2.20 -5.61
CA LEU A 86 13.01 3.15 -4.53
C LEU A 86 13.29 2.45 -3.18
N ASP A 87 13.61 1.16 -3.18
CA ASP A 87 13.85 0.39 -1.95
C ASP A 87 14.89 1.03 -1.02
N LYS A 88 15.90 1.68 -1.59
CA LYS A 88 16.95 2.41 -0.84
C LYS A 88 16.44 3.67 -0.13
N PHE A 89 15.28 4.18 -0.54
CA PHE A 89 14.67 5.40 -0.01
C PHE A 89 13.40 5.08 0.82
N GLU A 90 13.25 3.82 1.23
CA GLU A 90 12.05 3.38 1.92
C GLU A 90 12.00 3.82 3.39
N GLY A 91 13.14 4.10 4.00
CA GLY A 91 13.29 4.33 5.43
C GLY A 91 13.30 3.02 6.23
N ASP A 92 13.50 3.14 7.53
CA ASP A 92 13.56 1.99 8.41
C ASP A 92 12.15 1.54 8.85
N TYR A 93 12.01 0.24 9.07
CA TYR A 93 10.79 -0.37 9.63
C TYR A 93 11.10 -0.93 11.02
N VAL A 94 10.14 -0.79 11.93
CA VAL A 94 10.26 -1.34 13.29
C VAL A 94 10.48 -2.86 13.26
N TYR A 95 9.85 -3.54 12.29
CA TYR A 95 9.98 -4.97 12.14
C TYR A 95 10.44 -5.36 10.74
N ASP A 96 11.42 -6.26 10.73
CA ASP A 96 11.88 -6.87 9.49
C ASP A 96 10.85 -7.90 9.00
N ILE A 97 10.36 -7.69 7.77
CA ILE A 97 9.37 -8.56 7.13
C ILE A 97 9.92 -9.97 6.82
N HIS A 98 11.24 -10.12 6.73
CA HIS A 98 11.87 -11.43 6.50
C HIS A 98 11.77 -12.35 7.71
N THR A 99 11.63 -11.78 8.92
CA THR A 99 11.53 -12.51 10.19
C THR A 99 10.12 -12.96 10.55
N PHE A 100 9.10 -12.57 9.78
CA PHE A 100 7.71 -12.91 10.10
C PHE A 100 7.40 -14.37 9.75
N ASP A 101 6.62 -15.01 10.59
CA ASP A 101 5.92 -16.22 10.20
C ASP A 101 4.86 -15.88 9.14
N LYS A 102 5.14 -16.24 7.90
CA LYS A 102 4.34 -15.90 6.71
C LYS A 102 3.16 -16.86 6.49
N THR A 103 2.97 -17.81 7.40
CA THR A 103 1.90 -18.82 7.34
C THR A 103 0.80 -18.57 8.38
N THR A 104 1.06 -17.69 9.35
CA THR A 104 0.14 -17.43 10.45
C THR A 104 -0.92 -16.40 10.08
N ASN A 105 -2.14 -16.63 10.56
CA ASN A 105 -3.24 -15.66 10.52
C ASN A 105 -3.30 -14.76 11.77
N LYS A 106 -2.30 -14.81 12.63
CA LYS A 106 -2.22 -14.04 13.88
C LYS A 106 -0.91 -13.24 13.95
N GLY A 107 -0.93 -12.20 14.76
CA GLY A 107 0.25 -11.38 15.02
C GLY A 107 0.75 -10.61 13.81
N LYS A 108 2.07 -10.45 13.70
CA LYS A 108 2.71 -9.59 12.70
C LYS A 108 2.67 -10.17 11.28
N GLY A 109 2.54 -11.48 11.12
CA GLY A 109 2.44 -12.14 9.82
C GLY A 109 1.05 -12.15 9.20
N ALA A 110 0.00 -11.82 9.97
CA ALA A 110 -1.39 -11.99 9.56
C ALA A 110 -1.75 -11.25 8.26
N ASP A 111 -1.34 -9.98 8.13
CA ASP A 111 -1.66 -9.18 6.95
C ASP A 111 -0.91 -9.68 5.71
N LEU A 112 0.34 -10.12 5.87
CA LEU A 112 1.11 -10.74 4.79
C LEU A 112 0.49 -12.07 4.34
N HIS A 113 0.04 -12.88 5.29
CA HIS A 113 -0.67 -14.13 5.00
C HIS A 113 -2.00 -13.87 4.27
N ALA A 114 -2.76 -12.85 4.69
CA ALA A 114 -3.98 -12.45 4.01
C ALA A 114 -3.73 -12.03 2.55
N PHE A 115 -2.64 -11.28 2.28
CA PHE A 115 -2.23 -10.98 0.90
C PHE A 115 -1.91 -12.24 0.09
N LYS A 116 -1.23 -13.22 0.67
CA LYS A 116 -0.93 -14.50 -0.02
C LYS A 116 -2.21 -15.25 -0.40
N ILE A 117 -3.18 -15.31 0.52
CA ILE A 117 -4.50 -15.91 0.24
C ILE A 117 -5.22 -15.13 -0.87
N GLY A 118 -5.20 -13.79 -0.81
CA GLY A 118 -5.79 -12.94 -1.83
C GLY A 118 -5.15 -13.13 -3.20
N ILE A 119 -3.82 -13.20 -3.27
CA ILE A 119 -3.06 -13.45 -4.50
C ILE A 119 -3.43 -14.80 -5.09
N GLU A 120 -3.45 -15.87 -4.28
CA GLU A 120 -3.84 -17.19 -4.73
C GLU A 120 -5.26 -17.19 -5.32
N LYS A 121 -6.21 -16.60 -4.60
CA LYS A 121 -7.61 -16.53 -5.04
C LYS A 121 -7.80 -15.68 -6.27
N TYR A 122 -7.23 -14.47 -6.29
CA TYR A 122 -7.58 -13.44 -7.26
C TYR A 122 -6.70 -13.45 -8.50
N LEU A 123 -5.42 -13.79 -8.38
CA LEU A 123 -4.51 -13.88 -9.52
C LEU A 123 -4.41 -15.31 -10.05
N ASN A 124 -3.98 -16.27 -9.23
CA ASN A 124 -3.68 -17.62 -9.69
C ASN A 124 -4.96 -18.38 -10.11
N GLN A 125 -6.05 -18.24 -9.33
CA GLN A 125 -7.34 -18.84 -9.65
C GLN A 125 -8.25 -17.93 -10.51
N ASN A 126 -7.76 -16.72 -10.89
CA ASN A 126 -8.48 -15.74 -11.72
C ASN A 126 -9.91 -15.42 -11.22
N ARG A 127 -10.10 -15.33 -9.89
CA ARG A 127 -11.41 -15.06 -9.28
C ARG A 127 -11.66 -13.58 -8.98
N LEU A 128 -10.80 -12.67 -9.40
CA LEU A 128 -11.03 -11.23 -9.26
C LEU A 128 -12.07 -10.79 -10.31
N THR A 129 -13.29 -10.65 -9.87
CA THR A 129 -14.44 -10.24 -10.69
C THR A 129 -15.02 -8.92 -10.18
N VAL A 130 -15.84 -8.28 -11.00
CA VAL A 130 -16.62 -7.08 -10.60
C VAL A 130 -17.43 -7.36 -9.33
N PHE A 131 -18.01 -8.56 -9.21
CA PHE A 131 -18.80 -8.95 -8.05
C PHE A 131 -17.95 -9.01 -6.76
N GLU A 132 -16.74 -9.58 -6.85
CA GLU A 132 -15.80 -9.60 -5.70
C GLU A 132 -15.38 -8.17 -5.32
N LEU A 133 -15.16 -7.30 -6.30
CA LEU A 133 -14.80 -5.91 -6.06
C LEU A 133 -15.93 -5.15 -5.34
N LEU A 134 -17.17 -5.32 -5.76
CA LEU A 134 -18.35 -4.66 -5.18
C LEU A 134 -18.65 -5.09 -3.73
N LYS A 135 -18.10 -6.21 -3.25
CA LYS A 135 -18.18 -6.58 -1.82
C LYS A 135 -17.47 -5.59 -0.91
N SER A 136 -16.52 -4.83 -1.40
CA SER A 136 -15.81 -3.80 -0.63
C SER A 136 -16.58 -2.47 -0.54
N GLY A 137 -17.63 -2.28 -1.33
CA GLY A 137 -18.45 -1.09 -1.36
C GLY A 137 -18.97 -0.76 -2.75
N ALA A 138 -19.88 0.21 -2.84
CA ALA A 138 -20.44 0.69 -4.08
C ALA A 138 -19.40 1.51 -4.87
N LEU A 139 -19.28 1.24 -6.16
CA LEU A 139 -18.41 1.96 -7.09
C LEU A 139 -19.23 2.54 -8.24
N PRO A 140 -18.81 3.67 -8.83
CA PRO A 140 -19.47 4.22 -10.02
C PRO A 140 -19.45 3.20 -11.16
N GLU A 141 -20.61 2.89 -11.73
CA GLU A 141 -20.76 1.87 -12.78
C GLU A 141 -19.83 2.13 -13.98
N LYS A 142 -19.76 3.40 -14.44
CA LYS A 142 -18.90 3.81 -15.55
C LYS A 142 -17.41 3.55 -15.35
N ASP A 143 -16.95 3.44 -14.11
CA ASP A 143 -15.53 3.33 -13.75
C ASP A 143 -15.16 1.94 -13.19
N ILE A 144 -16.12 1.03 -13.10
CA ILE A 144 -15.96 -0.24 -12.38
C ILE A 144 -14.87 -1.13 -12.96
N LEU A 145 -14.69 -1.13 -14.28
CA LEU A 145 -13.62 -1.89 -14.93
C LEU A 145 -12.25 -1.30 -14.66
N ASN A 146 -12.14 0.03 -14.58
CA ASN A 146 -10.90 0.70 -14.21
C ASN A 146 -10.50 0.34 -12.77
N TYR A 147 -11.44 0.31 -11.84
CA TYR A 147 -11.18 -0.13 -10.46
C TYR A 147 -10.79 -1.60 -10.36
N LEU A 148 -11.39 -2.45 -11.21
CA LEU A 148 -11.01 -3.87 -11.29
C LEU A 148 -9.56 -4.03 -11.74
N GLU A 149 -9.14 -3.25 -12.72
CA GLU A 149 -7.75 -3.22 -13.18
C GLU A 149 -6.79 -2.72 -12.10
N VAL A 150 -7.14 -1.63 -11.40
CA VAL A 150 -6.33 -1.14 -10.26
C VAL A 150 -6.18 -2.21 -9.19
N ALA A 151 -7.25 -2.92 -8.84
CA ALA A 151 -7.20 -3.98 -7.85
C ALA A 151 -6.28 -5.12 -8.31
N ARG A 152 -6.36 -5.55 -9.56
CA ARG A 152 -5.48 -6.57 -10.15
C ARG A 152 -4.02 -6.14 -10.11
N ASN A 153 -3.72 -4.95 -10.61
CA ASN A 153 -2.38 -4.37 -10.61
C ASN A 153 -1.82 -4.25 -9.18
N GLY A 154 -2.65 -3.90 -8.20
CA GLY A 154 -2.27 -3.84 -6.79
C GLY A 154 -1.86 -5.21 -6.23
N TYR A 155 -2.62 -6.26 -6.52
CA TYR A 155 -2.25 -7.62 -6.13
C TYR A 155 -0.98 -8.11 -6.84
N GLU A 156 -0.77 -7.76 -8.11
CA GLU A 156 0.44 -8.09 -8.86
C GLU A 156 1.68 -7.41 -8.29
N GLU A 157 1.57 -6.13 -7.90
CA GLU A 157 2.66 -5.41 -7.22
C GLU A 157 3.07 -6.11 -5.92
N VAL A 158 2.09 -6.44 -5.08
CA VAL A 158 2.34 -7.13 -3.81
C VAL A 158 2.89 -8.54 -4.06
N ASN A 159 2.40 -9.27 -5.05
CA ASN A 159 2.90 -10.59 -5.41
C ASN A 159 4.37 -10.54 -5.84
N THR A 160 4.71 -9.57 -6.69
CA THR A 160 6.11 -9.38 -7.13
C THR A 160 7.02 -9.05 -5.95
N PHE A 161 6.58 -8.20 -5.04
CA PHE A 161 7.31 -7.89 -3.82
C PHE A 161 7.47 -9.13 -2.92
N ILE A 162 6.40 -9.88 -2.68
CA ILE A 162 6.44 -11.09 -1.84
C ILE A 162 7.43 -12.12 -2.40
N LYS A 163 7.47 -12.31 -3.72
CA LYS A 163 8.44 -13.24 -4.36
C LYS A 163 9.90 -12.82 -4.16
N ARG A 164 10.17 -11.53 -3.98
CA ARG A 164 11.53 -11.02 -3.72
C ARG A 164 11.98 -11.25 -2.27
N ILE A 165 11.05 -11.35 -1.33
CA ILE A 165 11.33 -11.51 0.10
C ILE A 165 11.21 -12.96 0.59
N GLN A 166 10.92 -13.90 -0.31
CA GLN A 166 10.89 -15.33 -0.04
C GLN A 166 12.27 -15.94 -0.20
#